data_64b34d1fb70350225479c8053ec71861
#
_entry.id   64b34d1fb70350225479c8053ec71861
#
_cell.length_a   1.000
_cell.length_b   1.000
_cell.length_c   1.000
_cell.angle_alpha   90.00
_cell.angle_beta   90.00
_cell.angle_gamma   90.00
#
_symmetry.space_group_name_H-M   'P 1'
#
loop_
_entity.id
_entity.type
_entity.pdbx_description
1 polymer ?
#
loop_
_entity_poly.entity_id
_entity_poly.type
_entity_poly.pdbx_seq_one_letter_code
_entity_poly.pdbx_strand_id
1 'polypeptide(L)'
;LSATAETPAADGPAADRPAQIVFALLVIACFAAFIVTQRLKHTPTAVQRFQLTPFFSPTPSGHIKAERISFKLAAADEVTVTIVDSAGNTVATLVRDRPVARYKQFSLRWNGREGMARSYTVRSGIEGTTIVTPVNTGRPAPAGEYRVRVTLRTPISRHSSVLSPNNFTLVRR
;
A
#
# COMPACT_ATOMS: atom_id res chain seq x y z
N LEU A 1 -15.54 42.36 -80.37
CA LEU A 1 -14.94 41.21 -79.64
C LEU A 1 -15.11 41.48 -78.15
N SER A 2 -16.17 40.90 -77.56
CA SER A 2 -16.41 40.97 -76.10
C SER A 2 -15.89 39.67 -75.45
N ALA A 3 -14.91 39.81 -74.60
CA ALA A 3 -14.43 38.72 -73.77
C ALA A 3 -15.23 38.65 -72.50
N THR A 4 -16.01 37.60 -72.37
CA THR A 4 -16.76 37.27 -71.17
C THR A 4 -15.77 36.66 -70.14
N ALA A 5 -15.49 37.33 -69.02
CA ALA A 5 -14.72 36.78 -67.99
C ALA A 5 -15.61 35.87 -67.11
N GLU A 6 -15.32 34.60 -67.12
CA GLU A 6 -15.92 33.60 -66.26
C GLU A 6 -15.37 33.70 -64.87
N THR A 7 -16.20 34.08 -63.89
CA THR A 7 -15.88 34.14 -62.51
C THR A 7 -15.93 32.71 -61.97
N PRO A 8 -14.86 32.17 -61.37
CA PRO A 8 -14.93 30.86 -60.72
C PRO A 8 -15.83 30.93 -59.50
N ALA A 9 -16.82 30.03 -59.48
CA ALA A 9 -17.72 29.85 -58.34
C ALA A 9 -16.90 29.45 -57.10
N ALA A 10 -17.02 30.25 -56.05
CA ALA A 10 -16.45 29.93 -54.74
C ALA A 10 -17.17 28.67 -54.22
N ASP A 11 -16.45 27.57 -54.15
CA ASP A 11 -16.89 26.36 -53.46
C ASP A 11 -17.15 26.72 -51.98
N GLY A 12 -18.42 26.63 -51.58
CA GLY A 12 -18.89 26.99 -50.26
C GLY A 12 -18.44 26.01 -49.19
N PRO A 13 -18.49 26.41 -47.91
CA PRO A 13 -17.89 25.73 -46.74
C PRO A 13 -18.67 24.47 -46.27
N ALA A 14 -19.26 23.69 -47.18
CA ALA A 14 -20.06 22.52 -46.80
C ALA A 14 -19.25 21.23 -46.55
N ALA A 15 -17.99 21.19 -47.03
CA ALA A 15 -17.14 20.00 -46.94
C ALA A 15 -16.42 19.85 -45.58
N ASP A 16 -16.33 20.91 -44.77
CA ASP A 16 -15.56 20.89 -43.53
C ASP A 16 -16.31 20.40 -42.30
N ARG A 17 -17.65 20.28 -42.37
CA ARG A 17 -18.49 19.86 -41.24
C ARG A 17 -18.12 18.46 -40.70
N PRO A 18 -17.91 17.42 -41.49
CA PRO A 18 -17.52 16.11 -40.97
C PRO A 18 -16.11 16.13 -40.33
N ALA A 19 -15.18 16.89 -40.92
CA ALA A 19 -13.84 17.04 -40.35
C ALA A 19 -13.87 17.74 -38.98
N GLN A 20 -14.71 18.77 -38.80
CA GLN A 20 -14.89 19.44 -37.52
C GLN A 20 -15.51 18.54 -36.46
N ILE A 21 -16.46 17.68 -36.82
CA ILE A 21 -17.07 16.69 -35.91
C ILE A 21 -16.02 15.67 -35.48
N VAL A 22 -15.24 15.11 -36.39
CA VAL A 22 -14.18 14.15 -36.09
C VAL A 22 -13.13 14.78 -35.16
N PHE A 23 -12.71 16.01 -35.45
CA PHE A 23 -11.76 16.74 -34.60
C PHE A 23 -12.30 16.96 -33.20
N ALA A 24 -13.56 17.40 -33.04
CA ALA A 24 -14.20 17.61 -31.76
C ALA A 24 -14.26 16.29 -30.92
N LEU A 25 -14.63 15.18 -31.58
CA LEU A 25 -14.66 13.87 -30.92
C LEU A 25 -13.27 13.43 -30.47
N LEU A 26 -12.24 13.67 -31.29
CA LEU A 26 -10.86 13.34 -30.93
C LEU A 26 -10.38 14.16 -29.72
N VAL A 27 -10.68 15.45 -29.68
CA VAL A 27 -10.37 16.32 -28.55
C VAL A 27 -11.07 15.83 -27.26
N ILE A 28 -12.37 15.51 -27.34
CA ILE A 28 -13.13 14.96 -26.21
C ILE A 28 -12.53 13.64 -25.72
N ALA A 29 -12.16 12.73 -26.65
CA ALA A 29 -11.52 11.46 -26.31
C ALA A 29 -10.18 11.66 -25.61
N CYS A 30 -9.35 12.61 -26.04
CA CYS A 30 -8.09 12.97 -25.39
C CYS A 30 -8.32 13.52 -23.97
N PHE A 31 -9.30 14.41 -23.79
CA PHE A 31 -9.64 14.91 -22.45
C PHE A 31 -10.17 13.81 -21.53
N ALA A 32 -11.03 12.93 -22.02
CA ALA A 32 -11.53 11.79 -21.26
C ALA A 32 -10.37 10.86 -20.83
N ALA A 33 -9.48 10.51 -21.75
CA ALA A 33 -8.29 9.70 -21.47
C ALA A 33 -7.38 10.38 -20.43
N PHE A 34 -7.18 11.70 -20.53
CA PHE A 34 -6.41 12.47 -19.58
C PHE A 34 -7.03 12.42 -18.17
N ILE A 35 -8.34 12.66 -18.06
CA ILE A 35 -9.05 12.60 -16.77
C ILE A 35 -8.97 11.21 -16.14
N VAL A 36 -9.15 10.13 -16.93
CA VAL A 36 -9.00 8.75 -16.44
C VAL A 36 -7.59 8.50 -15.96
N THR A 37 -6.57 8.92 -16.72
CA THR A 37 -5.16 8.77 -16.34
C THR A 37 -4.83 9.53 -15.07
N GLN A 38 -5.35 10.74 -14.89
CA GLN A 38 -5.16 11.53 -13.68
C GLN A 38 -5.84 10.87 -12.47
N ARG A 39 -7.05 10.34 -12.62
CA ARG A 39 -7.71 9.62 -11.52
C ARG A 39 -6.94 8.37 -11.09
N LEU A 40 -6.38 7.62 -12.02
CA LEU A 40 -5.56 6.43 -11.71
C LEU A 40 -4.25 6.80 -10.97
N LYS A 41 -3.60 7.91 -11.34
CA LYS A 41 -2.38 8.40 -10.68
C LYS A 41 -2.63 8.89 -9.24
N HIS A 42 -3.80 9.42 -8.96
CA HIS A 42 -4.14 9.99 -7.65
C HIS A 42 -4.83 9.01 -6.70
N THR A 43 -4.94 7.73 -7.05
CA THR A 43 -5.43 6.72 -6.10
C THR A 43 -4.38 6.56 -5.00
N PRO A 44 -4.65 7.05 -3.77
CA PRO A 44 -3.65 6.96 -2.70
C PRO A 44 -3.39 5.49 -2.38
N THR A 45 -2.13 5.12 -2.25
CA THR A 45 -1.75 3.79 -1.76
C THR A 45 -2.42 3.54 -0.41
N ALA A 46 -3.12 2.43 -0.27
CA ALA A 46 -3.90 2.10 0.92
C ALA A 46 -3.03 2.16 2.20
N VAL A 47 -1.78 1.74 2.10
CA VAL A 47 -0.78 1.80 3.18
C VAL A 47 0.27 2.84 2.84
N GLN A 48 0.46 3.80 3.74
CA GLN A 48 1.36 4.93 3.56
C GLN A 48 2.46 4.93 4.62
N ARG A 49 3.60 5.54 4.29
CA ARG A 49 4.72 5.77 5.22
C ARG A 49 5.16 4.52 5.96
N PHE A 50 5.45 3.46 5.20
CA PHE A 50 6.11 2.29 5.77
C PHE A 50 7.48 2.67 6.32
N GLN A 51 7.72 2.33 7.60
CA GLN A 51 9.01 2.46 8.25
C GLN A 51 9.38 1.11 8.85
N LEU A 52 10.54 0.62 8.49
CA LEU A 52 11.11 -0.64 8.91
C LEU A 52 12.54 -0.40 9.38
N THR A 53 12.99 -1.19 10.35
CA THR A 53 14.41 -1.23 10.72
C THR A 53 15.14 -2.10 9.70
N PRO A 54 16.24 -1.66 9.06
CA PRO A 54 16.88 -2.43 7.99
C PRO A 54 17.38 -3.81 8.42
N PHE A 55 17.81 -3.93 9.67
CA PHE A 55 18.29 -5.19 10.25
C PHE A 55 18.06 -5.22 11.76
N PHE A 56 17.84 -6.40 12.31
CA PHE A 56 17.76 -6.60 13.75
C PHE A 56 18.31 -7.99 14.14
N SER A 57 18.74 -8.13 15.38
CA SER A 57 19.25 -9.36 15.93
C SER A 57 18.62 -9.63 17.30
N PRO A 58 17.73 -10.63 17.40
CA PRO A 58 17.05 -10.96 18.65
C PRO A 58 17.94 -11.76 19.63
N THR A 59 19.26 -11.82 19.39
CA THR A 59 20.23 -12.46 20.28
C THR A 59 20.57 -11.58 21.48
N PRO A 60 21.10 -12.15 22.58
CA PRO A 60 21.51 -11.37 23.76
C PRO A 60 22.50 -10.25 23.44
N SER A 61 23.42 -10.50 22.48
CA SER A 61 24.44 -9.54 22.02
C SER A 61 23.93 -8.51 21.01
N GLY A 62 22.70 -8.67 20.49
CA GLY A 62 22.13 -7.76 19.50
C GLY A 62 21.74 -6.41 20.08
N HIS A 63 22.12 -5.32 19.39
CA HIS A 63 21.73 -3.96 19.77
C HIS A 63 20.23 -3.70 19.52
N ILE A 64 19.71 -4.18 18.40
CA ILE A 64 18.29 -4.06 18.01
C ILE A 64 17.66 -5.43 18.11
N LYS A 65 16.94 -5.69 19.22
CA LYS A 65 16.39 -7.02 19.55
C LYS A 65 15.02 -7.32 18.91
N ALA A 66 14.38 -6.32 18.35
CA ALA A 66 13.08 -6.48 17.72
C ALA A 66 12.96 -5.56 16.49
N GLU A 67 12.36 -6.09 15.44
CA GLU A 67 11.96 -5.29 14.28
C GLU A 67 10.85 -4.32 14.67
N ARG A 68 11.03 -3.04 14.31
CA ARG A 68 10.00 -2.02 14.49
C ARG A 68 9.33 -1.73 13.16
N ILE A 69 8.05 -2.03 13.11
CA ILE A 69 7.21 -1.86 11.92
C ILE A 69 6.23 -0.73 12.21
N SER A 70 6.22 0.30 11.39
CA SER A 70 5.19 1.33 11.48
C SER A 70 4.69 1.77 10.10
N PHE A 71 3.42 2.13 10.04
CA PHE A 71 2.76 2.61 8.83
C PHE A 71 1.51 3.43 9.17
N LYS A 72 0.94 4.08 8.15
CA LYS A 72 -0.34 4.78 8.23
C LYS A 72 -1.28 4.24 7.16
N LEU A 73 -2.58 4.27 7.42
CA LEU A 73 -3.60 3.95 6.43
C LEU A 73 -4.18 5.21 5.81
N ALA A 74 -4.46 5.15 4.51
CA ALA A 74 -5.17 6.21 3.79
C ALA A 74 -6.67 6.28 4.16
N ALA A 75 -7.26 5.15 4.56
CA ALA A 75 -8.62 5.02 5.07
C ALA A 75 -8.63 4.18 6.34
N ALA A 76 -9.62 4.36 7.19
CA ALA A 76 -9.81 3.49 8.35
C ALA A 76 -10.20 2.08 7.87
N ASP A 77 -9.56 1.05 8.41
CA ASP A 77 -9.82 -0.33 8.03
C ASP A 77 -9.37 -1.31 9.13
N GLU A 78 -9.82 -2.56 9.02
CA GLU A 78 -9.29 -3.66 9.81
C GLU A 78 -8.06 -4.24 9.12
N VAL A 79 -6.97 -4.38 9.86
CA VAL A 79 -5.69 -4.83 9.33
C VAL A 79 -5.25 -6.15 9.95
N THR A 80 -4.76 -7.03 9.08
CA THR A 80 -3.96 -8.20 9.46
C THR A 80 -2.54 -7.96 8.99
N VAL A 81 -1.57 -8.04 9.91
CA VAL A 81 -0.15 -7.82 9.61
C VAL A 81 0.60 -9.13 9.79
N THR A 82 1.26 -9.56 8.72
CA THR A 82 2.06 -10.79 8.69
C THR A 82 3.48 -10.51 8.23
N ILE A 83 4.41 -11.32 8.74
CA ILE A 83 5.79 -11.38 8.25
C ILE A 83 5.87 -12.52 7.25
N VAL A 84 6.45 -12.27 6.10
CA VAL A 84 6.67 -13.26 5.05
C VAL A 84 8.15 -13.37 4.73
N ASP A 85 8.57 -14.59 4.37
CA ASP A 85 9.92 -14.88 3.91
C ASP A 85 10.12 -14.45 2.43
N SER A 86 11.31 -14.69 1.90
CA SER A 86 11.65 -14.41 0.50
C SER A 86 10.83 -15.23 -0.50
N ALA A 87 10.32 -16.40 -0.10
CA ALA A 87 9.44 -17.24 -0.91
C ALA A 87 7.96 -16.83 -0.83
N GLY A 88 7.63 -15.84 0.04
CA GLY A 88 6.26 -15.34 0.23
C GLY A 88 5.44 -16.15 1.25
N ASN A 89 6.03 -17.12 1.94
CA ASN A 89 5.34 -17.88 2.98
C ASN A 89 5.18 -17.05 4.23
N THR A 90 4.06 -17.20 4.92
CA THR A 90 3.81 -16.53 6.19
C THR A 90 4.61 -17.19 7.31
N VAL A 91 5.52 -16.45 7.92
CA VAL A 91 6.35 -16.87 9.05
C VAL A 91 5.71 -16.48 10.38
N ALA A 92 5.20 -15.28 10.47
CA ALA A 92 4.58 -14.79 11.70
C ALA A 92 3.35 -13.91 11.40
N THR A 93 2.34 -14.00 12.26
CA THR A 93 1.21 -13.06 12.29
C THR A 93 1.33 -12.19 13.52
N LEU A 94 1.48 -10.88 13.33
CA LEU A 94 1.67 -9.94 14.42
C LEU A 94 0.36 -9.45 15.01
N VAL A 95 -0.62 -9.27 14.13
CA VAL A 95 -1.97 -8.84 14.51
C VAL A 95 -2.95 -9.34 13.47
N ARG A 96 -4.18 -9.63 13.90
CA ARG A 96 -5.28 -10.06 13.03
C ARG A 96 -6.50 -9.18 13.28
N ASP A 97 -7.14 -8.76 12.20
CA ASP A 97 -8.43 -8.05 12.16
C ASP A 97 -8.51 -6.89 13.18
N ARG A 98 -7.44 -6.10 13.26
CA ARG A 98 -7.37 -4.99 14.21
C ARG A 98 -7.80 -3.69 13.55
N PRO A 99 -8.78 -2.95 14.09
CA PRO A 99 -9.19 -1.67 13.54
C PRO A 99 -8.08 -0.63 13.69
N VAL A 100 -7.76 0.05 12.60
CA VAL A 100 -6.78 1.13 12.52
C VAL A 100 -7.45 2.36 11.93
N ALA A 101 -7.35 3.48 12.64
CA ALA A 101 -7.94 4.73 12.21
C ALA A 101 -7.16 5.35 11.04
N ARG A 102 -7.86 6.09 10.20
CA ARG A 102 -7.30 6.84 9.07
C ARG A 102 -6.17 7.78 9.54
N TYR A 103 -5.05 7.79 8.82
CA TYR A 103 -3.88 8.64 9.05
C TYR A 103 -3.22 8.53 10.43
N LYS A 104 -3.73 7.68 11.32
CA LYS A 104 -3.07 7.40 12.59
C LYS A 104 -1.87 6.48 12.37
N GLN A 105 -0.76 6.78 13.02
CA GLN A 105 0.41 5.91 12.97
C GLN A 105 0.13 4.64 13.76
N PHE A 106 0.28 3.50 13.09
CA PHE A 106 0.17 2.18 13.67
C PHE A 106 1.56 1.59 13.77
N SER A 107 1.94 1.09 14.96
CA SER A 107 3.28 0.56 15.22
C SER A 107 3.19 -0.79 15.88
N LEU A 108 4.03 -1.72 15.41
CA LEU A 108 4.16 -3.07 15.91
C LEU A 108 5.64 -3.40 16.13
N ARG A 109 5.90 -4.45 16.90
CA ARG A 109 7.24 -5.03 17.08
C ARG A 109 7.19 -6.52 16.80
N TRP A 110 8.20 -7.02 16.10
CA TRP A 110 8.42 -8.44 15.91
C TRP A 110 9.72 -8.87 16.57
N ASN A 111 9.65 -9.92 17.37
CA ASN A 111 10.76 -10.45 18.15
C ASN A 111 11.57 -11.54 17.42
N GLY A 112 11.35 -11.76 16.10
CA GLY A 112 12.04 -12.79 15.34
C GLY A 112 11.56 -14.21 15.64
N ARG A 113 10.34 -14.40 16.14
CA ARG A 113 9.74 -15.71 16.38
C ARG A 113 8.55 -15.96 15.45
N GLU A 114 8.35 -17.20 15.09
CA GLU A 114 7.28 -17.66 14.23
C GLU A 114 5.93 -17.68 14.94
N GLY A 115 4.89 -17.95 14.14
CA GLY A 115 3.55 -18.20 14.63
C GLY A 115 2.73 -16.93 14.86
N MET A 116 1.62 -17.07 15.58
CA MET A 116 0.70 -15.99 15.85
C MET A 116 1.07 -15.27 17.15
N ALA A 117 1.11 -13.93 17.11
CA ALA A 117 1.29 -13.14 18.31
C ALA A 117 0.10 -13.32 19.25
N ARG A 118 0.38 -13.62 20.50
CA ARG A 118 -0.61 -13.70 21.55
C ARG A 118 -0.49 -12.47 22.42
N SER A 119 -1.62 -11.84 22.71
CA SER A 119 -1.68 -10.78 23.70
C SER A 119 -1.61 -11.40 25.07
N TYR A 120 -0.67 -10.98 25.90
CA TYR A 120 -0.68 -11.31 27.31
C TYR A 120 -0.70 -10.02 28.13
N THR A 121 -1.38 -10.12 29.25
CA THR A 121 -1.52 -9.00 30.19
C THR A 121 -0.32 -8.98 31.10
N VAL A 122 0.48 -7.94 31.04
CA VAL A 122 1.51 -7.69 32.03
C VAL A 122 0.93 -6.75 33.10
N ARG A 123 0.79 -7.25 34.32
CA ARG A 123 0.43 -6.39 35.45
C ARG A 123 1.64 -5.54 35.78
N SER A 124 1.59 -4.26 35.44
CA SER A 124 2.59 -3.31 35.98
C SER A 124 2.25 -3.02 37.42
N GLY A 125 3.25 -3.07 38.31
CA GLY A 125 3.05 -2.90 39.76
C GLY A 125 2.61 -1.51 40.20
N ILE A 126 2.34 -0.60 39.27
CA ILE A 126 1.83 0.75 39.55
C ILE A 126 0.39 0.81 39.00
N GLU A 127 -0.56 0.80 39.96
CA GLU A 127 -2.00 1.08 39.72
C GLU A 127 -2.67 0.39 38.54
N GLY A 128 -2.71 -0.94 38.54
CA GLY A 128 -3.71 -1.67 37.74
C GLY A 128 -3.65 -1.51 36.22
N THR A 129 -2.66 -0.84 35.65
CA THR A 129 -2.54 -0.61 34.21
C THR A 129 -2.11 -1.88 33.50
N THR A 130 -3.01 -2.50 32.79
CA THR A 130 -2.78 -3.67 31.95
C THR A 130 -2.19 -3.25 30.62
N ILE A 131 -0.90 -3.47 30.40
CA ILE A 131 -0.26 -3.26 29.10
C ILE A 131 -0.36 -4.58 28.31
N VAL A 132 -1.16 -4.60 27.26
CA VAL A 132 -1.26 -5.73 26.34
C VAL A 132 -0.22 -5.57 25.25
N THR A 133 0.84 -6.34 25.30
CA THR A 133 1.86 -6.36 24.25
C THR A 133 1.75 -7.68 23.49
N PRO A 134 1.37 -7.66 22.19
CA PRO A 134 1.35 -8.89 21.41
C PRO A 134 2.76 -9.39 21.16
N VAL A 135 3.03 -10.66 21.44
CA VAL A 135 4.33 -11.31 21.26
C VAL A 135 4.15 -12.67 20.59
N ASN A 136 4.99 -12.95 19.60
CA ASN A 136 5.10 -14.25 18.99
C ASN A 136 5.89 -15.20 19.89
N THR A 137 5.34 -16.38 20.17
CA THR A 137 5.93 -17.38 21.10
C THR A 137 6.44 -18.64 20.39
N GLY A 138 6.31 -18.72 19.07
CA GLY A 138 6.75 -19.85 18.25
C GLY A 138 8.26 -20.05 18.24
N ARG A 139 8.72 -20.93 17.35
CA ARG A 139 10.16 -21.20 17.15
C ARG A 139 10.87 -19.92 16.71
N PRO A 140 12.18 -19.80 17.00
CA PRO A 140 12.98 -18.73 16.40
C PRO A 140 12.96 -18.84 14.87
N ALA A 141 12.58 -17.79 14.17
CA ALA A 141 12.63 -17.74 12.72
C ALA A 141 14.11 -17.81 12.23
N PRO A 142 14.41 -18.45 11.12
CA PRO A 142 15.77 -18.54 10.59
C PRO A 142 16.34 -17.14 10.27
N ALA A 143 17.66 -17.02 10.19
CA ALA A 143 18.29 -15.81 9.69
C ALA A 143 17.97 -15.66 8.19
N GLY A 144 17.70 -14.44 7.74
CA GLY A 144 17.33 -14.19 6.35
C GLY A 144 16.62 -12.88 6.13
N GLU A 145 16.15 -12.68 4.91
CA GLU A 145 15.38 -11.51 4.51
C GLU A 145 13.88 -11.76 4.65
N TYR A 146 13.19 -10.75 5.14
CA TYR A 146 11.76 -10.78 5.40
C TYR A 146 11.08 -9.53 4.87
N ARG A 147 9.77 -9.63 4.64
CA ARG A 147 8.88 -8.52 4.29
C ARG A 147 7.68 -8.48 5.19
N VAL A 148 7.08 -7.31 5.30
CA VAL A 148 5.80 -7.13 5.98
C VAL A 148 4.68 -7.16 4.94
N ARG A 149 3.68 -8.01 5.15
CA ARG A 149 2.42 -8.02 4.38
C ARG A 149 1.31 -7.46 5.26
N VAL A 150 0.68 -6.42 4.78
CA VAL A 150 -0.51 -5.81 5.40
C VAL A 150 -1.72 -6.18 4.55
N THR A 151 -2.63 -6.95 5.12
CA THR A 151 -3.91 -7.30 4.49
C THR A 151 -4.99 -6.42 5.08
N LEU A 152 -5.76 -5.76 4.21
CA LEU A 152 -6.86 -4.86 4.54
C LEU A 152 -8.18 -5.56 4.30
N ARG A 153 -9.14 -5.36 5.19
CA ARG A 153 -10.49 -5.89 5.09
C ARG A 153 -11.46 -4.76 4.75
N THR A 154 -11.42 -4.28 3.53
CA THR A 154 -12.35 -3.24 3.08
C THR A 154 -13.77 -3.81 2.94
N PRO A 155 -14.82 -3.15 3.46
CA PRO A 155 -16.19 -3.66 3.42
C PRO A 155 -16.78 -3.82 2.00
N ILE A 156 -16.18 -3.23 0.98
CA ILE A 156 -16.74 -3.19 -0.39
C ILE A 156 -16.22 -4.29 -1.30
N SER A 157 -15.33 -5.13 -0.89
CA SER A 157 -14.84 -6.31 -1.63
C SER A 157 -13.32 -6.48 -1.62
N ARG A 158 -12.93 -7.70 -1.38
CA ARG A 158 -11.59 -8.24 -1.65
C ARG A 158 -10.51 -7.75 -0.67
N HIS A 159 -10.03 -8.69 0.07
CA HIS A 159 -8.80 -8.58 0.82
C HIS A 159 -7.70 -8.03 -0.09
N SER A 160 -7.37 -6.77 0.04
CA SER A 160 -6.21 -6.21 -0.63
C SER A 160 -4.99 -6.41 0.26
N SER A 161 -3.93 -6.99 -0.28
CA SER A 161 -2.67 -7.15 0.44
C SER A 161 -1.61 -6.24 -0.15
N VAL A 162 -0.92 -5.53 0.72
CA VAL A 162 0.21 -4.66 0.36
C VAL A 162 1.46 -5.20 1.02
N LEU A 163 2.50 -5.45 0.22
CA LEU A 163 3.83 -5.80 0.72
C LEU A 163 4.62 -4.52 1.02
N SER A 164 5.46 -4.56 2.05
CA SER A 164 6.40 -3.48 2.33
C SER A 164 7.32 -3.24 1.12
N PRO A 165 7.62 -1.98 0.78
CA PRO A 165 8.52 -1.67 -0.33
C PRO A 165 9.94 -2.16 -0.10
N ASN A 166 10.38 -2.19 1.18
CA ASN A 166 11.71 -2.61 1.57
C ASN A 166 11.68 -3.96 2.31
N ASN A 167 12.77 -4.72 2.14
CA ASN A 167 13.07 -5.89 2.95
C ASN A 167 13.76 -5.44 4.25
N PHE A 168 13.73 -6.30 5.24
CA PHE A 168 14.56 -6.19 6.43
C PHE A 168 15.23 -7.53 6.71
N THR A 169 16.37 -7.50 7.39
CA THR A 169 17.20 -8.69 7.60
C THR A 169 17.20 -9.08 9.07
N LEU A 170 16.89 -10.34 9.35
CA LEU A 170 17.07 -10.94 10.66
C LEU A 170 18.44 -11.61 10.70
N VAL A 171 19.29 -11.16 11.62
CA VAL A 171 20.64 -11.68 11.84
C VAL A 171 20.66 -12.49 13.12
N ARG A 172 21.23 -13.71 13.07
CA ARG A 172 21.49 -14.56 14.24
C ARG A 172 22.98 -14.87 14.29
N ARG A 173 23.68 -14.13 15.11
CA ARG A 173 25.09 -14.41 15.47
C ARG A 173 25.19 -14.58 16.97
#